data_2af6671c7d28b0db60d4d76f969a375c
#
_entry.id   2af6671c7d28b0db60d4d76f969a375c
#
_cell.length_a   1.000
_cell.length_b   1.000
_cell.length_c   1.000
_cell.angle_alpha   90.00
_cell.angle_beta   90.00
_cell.angle_gamma   90.00
#
_symmetry.space_group_name_H-M   'P 1'
#
loop_
_entity.id
_entity.type
_entity.pdbx_description
1 polymer ?
#
loop_
_entity_poly.entity_id
_entity_poly.type
_entity_poly.pdbx_seq_one_letter_code
_entity_poly.pdbx_strand_id
1 'polypeptide(L)' 'MIDDTRAFNGVKVFSATKMRDREELGERITAWLRGHRQLEVIDKVVTLSSDAEYHCLAITIFYRESAAEPGS' A
#
# COMPACT_ATOMS: atom_id res chain seq x y z
N MET A 1 -8.93 -0.56 19.21
CA MET A 1 -8.55 -0.52 18.84
C MET A 1 -7.92 0.23 18.68
N ILE A 2 -7.63 0.56 18.65
CA ILE A 2 -7.05 0.97 18.61
C ILE A 2 -6.37 1.97 18.38
N ASP A 3 -5.61 2.38 18.58
CA ASP A 3 -4.76 3.29 18.42
C ASP A 3 -4.03 3.23 17.24
N ASP A 4 -4.45 2.53 16.23
CA ASP A 4 -3.77 2.43 15.00
C ASP A 4 -3.63 3.73 14.33
N THR A 5 -4.52 4.66 14.55
CA THR A 5 -4.40 5.95 13.90
C THR A 5 -3.20 6.71 14.40
N ARG A 6 -2.61 6.29 15.50
CA ARG A 6 -1.41 6.92 15.90
C ARG A 6 -0.23 6.31 15.25
N ALA A 7 -0.35 5.08 14.78
CA ALA A 7 0.76 4.39 14.17
C ALA A 7 0.94 4.81 12.72
N PHE A 8 -0.14 5.12 12.02
CA PHE A 8 -0.02 5.52 10.64
C PHE A 8 -0.86 6.77 10.39
N ASN A 9 -0.51 7.52 9.37
CA ASN A 9 -1.28 8.69 9.00
C ASN A 9 -1.58 8.71 7.51
N GLY A 10 -1.37 7.63 6.82
CA GLY A 10 -1.74 7.53 5.41
C GLY A 10 -1.91 6.10 4.98
N VAL A 11 -2.62 5.93 3.90
CA VAL A 11 -2.91 4.63 3.33
C VAL A 11 -2.77 4.70 1.83
N LYS A 12 -2.13 3.72 1.25
CA LYS A 12 -2.01 3.61 -0.21
C LYS A 12 -2.50 2.23 -0.61
N VAL A 13 -3.40 2.18 -1.59
CA VAL A 13 -3.96 0.93 -2.05
C VAL A 13 -3.51 0.67 -3.47
N PHE A 14 -3.03 -0.52 -3.71
CA PHE A 14 -2.68 -0.99 -5.05
C PHE A 14 -3.59 -2.17 -5.35
N SER A 15 -4.15 -2.22 -6.52
CA SER A 15 -4.99 -3.35 -6.88
C SER A 15 -4.79 -3.72 -8.33
N ALA A 16 -5.04 -4.95 -8.65
CA ALA A 16 -4.91 -5.46 -10.01
C ALA A 16 -5.85 -6.62 -10.20
N THR A 17 -6.47 -6.68 -11.38
CA THR A 17 -7.39 -7.75 -11.69
C THR A 17 -6.83 -8.64 -12.78
N LYS A 18 -6.17 -8.07 -13.77
CA LYS A 18 -5.63 -8.85 -14.86
C LYS A 18 -4.37 -9.55 -14.42
N MET A 19 -4.14 -10.72 -14.97
CA MET A 19 -2.98 -11.49 -14.57
C MET A 19 -1.68 -10.72 -14.75
N ARG A 20 -1.54 -10.04 -15.87
CA ARG A 20 -0.32 -9.28 -16.13
C ARG A 20 -0.14 -8.20 -15.08
N ASP A 21 -1.23 -7.52 -14.73
CA ASP A 21 -1.14 -6.45 -13.77
C ASP A 21 -0.78 -6.99 -12.40
N ARG A 22 -1.29 -8.18 -12.06
CA ARG A 22 -0.95 -8.78 -10.79
C ARG A 22 0.52 -9.15 -10.73
N GLU A 23 1.06 -9.59 -11.85
CA GLU A 23 2.47 -9.95 -11.87
C GLU A 23 3.35 -8.73 -11.74
N GLU A 24 2.87 -7.57 -12.17
CA GLU A 24 3.65 -6.37 -12.10
C GLU A 24 3.40 -5.58 -10.83
N LEU A 25 2.48 -6.04 -10.01
CA LEU A 25 2.05 -5.27 -8.86
C LEU A 25 3.21 -5.04 -7.89
N GLY A 26 4.02 -6.03 -7.70
CA GLY A 26 5.17 -5.89 -6.80
C GLY A 26 6.12 -4.83 -7.26
N GLU A 27 6.34 -4.74 -8.56
CA GLU A 27 7.24 -3.73 -9.08
C GLU A 27 6.65 -2.35 -8.94
N ARG A 28 5.34 -2.23 -9.10
CA ARG A 28 4.68 -0.95 -8.94
C ARG A 28 4.78 -0.49 -7.50
N ILE A 29 4.61 -1.39 -6.55
CA ILE A 29 4.73 -1.05 -5.15
C ILE A 29 6.16 -0.66 -4.83
N THR A 30 7.11 -1.40 -5.35
CA THR A 30 8.51 -1.10 -5.10
C THR A 30 8.88 0.27 -5.65
N ALA A 31 8.38 0.61 -6.83
CA ALA A 31 8.66 1.91 -7.41
C ALA A 31 8.04 3.01 -6.57
N TRP A 32 6.85 2.77 -6.06
CA TRP A 32 6.19 3.76 -5.23
C TRP A 32 6.98 3.98 -3.95
N LEU A 33 7.45 2.89 -3.34
CA LEU A 33 8.22 3.01 -2.12
C LEU A 33 9.54 3.74 -2.37
N ARG A 34 10.17 3.47 -3.49
CA ARG A 34 11.41 4.14 -3.81
C ARG A 34 11.22 5.63 -4.03
N GLY A 35 10.07 6.01 -4.53
CA GLY A 35 9.79 7.41 -4.76
C GLY A 35 9.32 8.13 -3.52
N HIS A 36 9.07 7.40 -2.43
CA HIS A 36 8.54 8.00 -1.22
C HIS A 36 9.34 7.52 -0.02
N ARG A 37 10.64 7.77 -0.08
CA ARG A 37 11.53 7.22 0.94
C ARG A 37 11.33 7.85 2.29
N GLN A 38 10.67 8.98 2.34
CA GLN A 38 10.38 9.61 3.60
C GLN A 38 9.26 8.93 4.36
N LEU A 39 8.58 7.99 3.73
CA LEU A 39 7.49 7.30 4.38
C LEU A 39 8.00 6.09 5.13
N GLU A 40 7.38 5.82 6.25
CA GLU A 40 7.67 4.61 6.99
C GLU A 40 6.49 3.68 6.83
N VAL A 41 6.72 2.50 6.33
CA VAL A 41 5.65 1.52 6.15
C VAL A 41 5.40 0.87 7.50
N ILE A 42 4.21 1.03 8.01
CA ILE A 42 3.84 0.50 9.30
C ILE A 42 3.27 -0.91 9.16
N ASP A 43 2.46 -1.12 8.15
CA ASP A 43 1.81 -2.41 8.00
C ASP A 43 1.34 -2.55 6.57
N LYS A 44 0.98 -3.76 6.19
CA LYS A 44 0.38 -3.99 4.90
C LYS A 44 -0.66 -5.10 5.04
N VAL A 45 -1.69 -5.01 4.25
CA VAL A 45 -2.73 -6.02 4.22
C VAL A 45 -2.92 -6.45 2.78
N VAL A 46 -2.89 -7.74 2.56
CA VAL A 46 -3.06 -8.30 1.23
C VAL A 46 -4.38 -9.03 1.20
N THR A 47 -5.25 -8.68 0.27
CA THR A 47 -6.51 -9.36 0.13
C THR A 47 -6.66 -9.84 -1.30
N LEU A 48 -7.28 -10.97 -1.45
CA LEU A 48 -7.57 -11.53 -2.75
C LEU A 48 -9.04 -11.84 -2.79
N SER A 49 -9.75 -11.21 -3.69
CA SER A 49 -11.15 -11.54 -3.89
C SER A 49 -11.32 -12.12 -5.27
N SER A 50 -12.17 -13.09 -5.39
CA SER A 50 -12.42 -13.68 -6.68
C SER A 50 -13.87 -14.10 -6.78
N ASP A 51 -14.39 -14.06 -7.97
CA ASP A 51 -15.71 -14.60 -8.23
C ASP A 51 -15.62 -15.39 -9.52
N ALA A 52 -16.71 -15.63 -10.18
CA ALA A 52 -16.72 -16.49 -11.33
C ALA A 52 -15.86 -15.97 -12.46
N GLU A 53 -15.71 -14.67 -12.54
CA GLU A 53 -15.02 -14.11 -13.68
C GLU A 53 -13.80 -13.29 -13.36
N TYR A 54 -13.66 -12.84 -12.14
CA TYR A 54 -12.61 -11.90 -11.83
C TYR A 54 -11.84 -12.31 -10.59
N HIS A 55 -10.56 -12.03 -10.60
CA HIS A 55 -9.72 -12.19 -9.42
C HIS A 55 -9.08 -10.83 -9.17
N CYS A 56 -9.31 -10.27 -8.03
CA CYS A 56 -8.77 -8.96 -7.70
C CYS A 56 -7.80 -9.09 -6.53
N LEU A 57 -6.57 -8.71 -6.76
CA LEU A 57 -5.56 -8.69 -5.72
C LEU A 57 -5.41 -7.25 -5.27
N ALA A 58 -5.53 -7.01 -4.00
CA ALA A 58 -5.37 -5.68 -3.47
C ALA A 58 -4.36 -5.70 -2.34
N ILE A 59 -3.47 -4.74 -2.34
CA ILE A 59 -2.48 -4.59 -1.29
C ILE A 59 -2.63 -3.20 -0.74
N THR A 60 -2.91 -3.11 0.55
CA THR A 60 -3.08 -1.84 1.24
C THR A 60 -1.85 -1.61 2.09
N ILE A 61 -1.21 -0.47 1.91
CA ILE A 61 -0.03 -0.12 2.66
C ILE A 61 -0.40 1.00 3.62
N PHE A 62 -0.17 0.75 4.90
CA PHE A 62 -0.36 1.75 5.93
C PHE A 62 0.99 2.37 6.20
N TYR A 63 1.09 3.67 6.11
CA TYR A 63 2.38 4.33 6.25
C TYR A 63 2.27 5.54 7.16
N ARG A 64 3.41 5.98 7.62
CA ARG A 64 3.49 7.17 8.41
C ARG A 64 4.46 8.13 7.74
N GLU A 65 3.99 9.33 7.53
CA GLU A 65 4.82 10.34 6.95
C GLU A 65 5.21 11.31 8.04
N SER A 66 6.47 11.60 8.08
CA SER A 66 6.98 12.47 9.10
C SER A 66 6.77 13.88 8.71
N ALA A 67 5.61 14.31 8.84
CA ALA A 67 5.30 15.58 8.37
C ALA A 67 5.98 16.63 9.02
N ALA A 68 6.45 16.30 10.03
CA ALA A 68 7.03 17.30 10.68
C ALA A 68 8.10 17.89 10.09
N GLU A 69 8.50 17.41 9.35
CA GLU A 69 9.52 17.84 8.90
C GLU A 69 9.48 18.87 8.33
N PRO A 70 9.06 19.48 8.43
CA PRO A 70 8.93 20.47 7.83
C PRO A 70 9.95 21.04 7.81
N GLY A 71 10.06 21.22 8.11
CA GLY A 71 10.88 21.83 8.00
C GLY A 71 11.45 21.30 7.56
N SER A 72 11.13 20.80 7.52
CA SER A 72 11.56 20.30 7.08
C SER A 72 11.35 20.37 6.39
#